data_77446d3e565dd15733fe2768eed290a2
#
_entry.id   77446d3e565dd15733fe2768eed290a2
#
_cell.length_a   1.000
_cell.length_b   1.000
_cell.length_c   1.000
_cell.angle_alpha   90.00
_cell.angle_beta   90.00
_cell.angle_gamma   90.00
#
_symmetry.space_group_name_H-M   'P 1'
#
loop_
_entity.id
_entity.type
_entity.pdbx_description
1 polymer ?
#
loop_
_entity_poly.entity_id
_entity_poly.type
_entity_poly.pdbx_seq_one_letter_code
_entity_poly.pdbx_strand_id
1 'polypeptide(L)'
;MLFNGKDLSGWVNVNCSSDTWKVKQGDDGVPYILCSGVPTGVLRTAQMYENFTLDMDWMHEQEPGNAGLFIWSDGITAVGVPFTRSIEVQIMLTPDVKDKEGRLLYTGQGDIFNIHGSTMTPDRPHPAGWSRCLPSARMTKGKGEWNHYTVKADHGRLTLAVNGVEVGGASNINPRKGYICLESEGTPIRFRNIRLTPLPAAEPPISADQCAVADEGFTYLLKDGLKVWHEDPALAGHWKLNDDTLSYDGKGSHLWTNESFGDFEFVIDWRWVGDSQGKMQRPLFAADGSEQKDAEGKPQTMEIEEWDSGIFVRGDSKSQVNMWNWPVGSGEIWGYRTDQSMSPAIRAACTPKMKADAPIGSWNRFRITMQGEQMKVLLNNKAVIPGATLPGVAATGPIAIQSHGSALECMNIYIRPVSSGSSVATPKK
;
A
#
# COMPACT_ATOMS: atom_id res chain seq x y z
N MET A 1 -27.65 -0.65 -2.33
CA MET A 1 -26.83 -1.55 -3.18
C MET A 1 -25.47 -0.90 -3.31
N LEU A 2 -24.38 -1.63 -2.98
CA LEU A 2 -23.02 -1.18 -3.26
C LEU A 2 -22.61 -1.47 -4.72
N PHE A 3 -23.12 -2.55 -5.29
CA PHE A 3 -22.95 -2.85 -6.73
C PHE A 3 -24.26 -2.56 -7.48
N ASN A 4 -24.20 -1.67 -8.46
CA ASN A 4 -25.37 -1.18 -9.22
C ASN A 4 -25.78 -2.11 -10.36
N GLY A 5 -25.01 -3.17 -10.65
CA GLY A 5 -25.25 -4.12 -11.74
C GLY A 5 -24.88 -3.64 -13.15
N LYS A 6 -24.34 -2.42 -13.29
CA LYS A 6 -24.03 -1.81 -14.60
C LYS A 6 -22.54 -1.57 -14.78
N ASP A 7 -21.90 -1.00 -13.78
CA ASP A 7 -20.50 -0.60 -13.79
C ASP A 7 -19.91 -0.63 -12.39
N LEU A 8 -18.65 -0.24 -12.26
CA LEU A 8 -17.92 -0.16 -10.99
C LEU A 8 -17.98 1.24 -10.35
N SER A 9 -18.96 2.06 -10.68
CA SER A 9 -19.21 3.35 -10.00
C SER A 9 -19.40 3.12 -8.49
N GLY A 10 -18.70 3.91 -7.68
CA GLY A 10 -18.68 3.72 -6.22
C GLY A 10 -17.62 2.74 -5.73
N TRP A 11 -16.79 2.21 -6.65
CA TRP A 11 -15.64 1.36 -6.34
C TRP A 11 -14.33 1.98 -6.84
N VAL A 12 -13.23 1.68 -6.15
CA VAL A 12 -11.88 2.18 -6.44
C VAL A 12 -10.92 1.00 -6.50
N ASN A 13 -10.19 0.91 -7.61
CA ASN A 13 -9.18 -0.11 -7.82
C ASN A 13 -7.90 0.23 -7.06
N VAL A 14 -7.40 -0.69 -6.24
CA VAL A 14 -6.20 -0.54 -5.43
C VAL A 14 -5.24 -1.70 -5.72
N ASN A 15 -4.08 -1.39 -6.23
CA ASN A 15 -3.01 -2.35 -6.57
C ASN A 15 -3.41 -3.46 -7.57
N CYS A 16 -4.45 -3.24 -8.37
CA CYS A 16 -4.87 -4.14 -9.44
C CYS A 16 -4.77 -3.45 -10.81
N SER A 17 -4.74 -4.24 -11.88
CA SER A 17 -4.83 -3.71 -13.23
C SER A 17 -6.25 -3.24 -13.56
N SER A 18 -6.40 -2.45 -14.64
CA SER A 18 -7.71 -2.04 -15.14
C SER A 18 -8.56 -3.21 -15.63
N ASP A 19 -7.93 -4.35 -15.92
CA ASP A 19 -8.57 -5.57 -16.42
C ASP A 19 -8.91 -6.60 -15.33
N THR A 20 -8.47 -6.40 -14.10
CA THR A 20 -8.70 -7.33 -13.00
C THR A 20 -10.18 -7.48 -12.68
N TRP A 21 -10.96 -6.40 -12.79
CA TRP A 21 -12.35 -6.34 -12.39
C TRP A 21 -13.24 -5.97 -13.59
N LYS A 22 -14.23 -6.82 -13.90
CA LYS A 22 -15.15 -6.61 -15.03
C LYS A 22 -16.59 -6.88 -14.63
N VAL A 23 -17.52 -6.05 -15.07
CA VAL A 23 -18.95 -6.35 -14.93
C VAL A 23 -19.37 -7.28 -16.05
N LYS A 24 -20.06 -8.36 -15.71
CA LYS A 24 -20.60 -9.38 -16.62
C LYS A 24 -22.06 -9.67 -16.31
N GLN A 25 -22.78 -10.24 -17.29
CA GLN A 25 -24.12 -10.77 -17.11
C GLN A 25 -24.04 -12.27 -16.83
N GLY A 26 -24.78 -12.73 -15.83
CA GLY A 26 -24.98 -14.14 -15.56
C GLY A 26 -25.98 -14.79 -16.54
N ASP A 27 -25.93 -16.09 -16.68
CA ASP A 27 -26.87 -16.86 -17.49
C ASP A 27 -28.32 -16.76 -16.93
N ASP A 28 -28.44 -16.47 -15.64
CA ASP A 28 -29.68 -16.19 -14.93
C ASP A 28 -30.17 -14.73 -15.09
N GLY A 29 -29.48 -13.91 -15.89
CA GLY A 29 -29.74 -12.49 -16.08
C GLY A 29 -29.31 -11.58 -14.93
N VAL A 30 -28.68 -12.11 -13.87
CA VAL A 30 -28.19 -11.32 -12.73
C VAL A 30 -26.77 -10.87 -13.01
N PRO A 31 -26.48 -9.54 -13.00
CA PRO A 31 -25.14 -9.04 -13.22
C PRO A 31 -24.22 -9.36 -12.03
N TYR A 32 -22.92 -9.57 -12.34
CA TYR A 32 -21.89 -9.83 -11.35
C TYR A 32 -20.57 -9.11 -11.67
N ILE A 33 -19.75 -8.89 -10.66
CA ILE A 33 -18.36 -8.47 -10.79
C ILE A 33 -17.53 -9.75 -10.95
N LEU A 34 -16.82 -9.88 -12.07
CA LEU A 34 -15.80 -10.89 -12.29
C LEU A 34 -14.46 -10.31 -11.85
N CYS A 35 -13.79 -10.98 -10.92
CA CYS A 35 -12.38 -10.78 -10.60
C CYS A 35 -11.56 -11.83 -11.33
N SER A 36 -10.47 -11.43 -12.01
CA SER A 36 -9.54 -12.36 -12.67
C SER A 36 -8.59 -13.07 -11.68
N GLY A 37 -8.41 -12.50 -10.48
CA GLY A 37 -7.42 -12.95 -9.50
C GLY A 37 -6.03 -12.36 -9.70
N VAL A 38 -5.77 -11.61 -10.78
CA VAL A 38 -4.45 -11.06 -11.09
C VAL A 38 -4.52 -9.65 -11.68
N PRO A 39 -3.52 -8.78 -11.35
CA PRO A 39 -2.59 -8.91 -10.24
C PRO A 39 -3.29 -8.91 -8.88
N THR A 40 -2.56 -9.31 -7.83
CA THR A 40 -3.05 -9.28 -6.45
C THR A 40 -3.35 -7.85 -6.01
N GLY A 41 -4.44 -7.66 -5.27
CA GLY A 41 -4.88 -6.36 -4.78
C GLY A 41 -6.34 -6.36 -4.41
N VAL A 42 -6.97 -5.19 -4.36
CA VAL A 42 -8.36 -5.08 -3.93
C VAL A 42 -9.19 -4.09 -4.75
N LEU A 43 -10.50 -4.32 -4.79
CA LEU A 43 -11.50 -3.37 -5.23
C LEU A 43 -12.23 -2.85 -4.00
N ARG A 44 -11.97 -1.61 -3.58
CA ARG A 44 -12.57 -1.00 -2.39
C ARG A 44 -13.77 -0.12 -2.72
N THR A 45 -14.66 0.04 -1.77
CA THR A 45 -15.71 1.07 -1.85
C THR A 45 -15.10 2.48 -1.91
N ALA A 46 -15.77 3.42 -2.57
CA ALA A 46 -15.35 4.82 -2.61
C ALA A 46 -15.53 5.53 -1.25
N GLN A 47 -16.40 5.02 -0.38
CA GLN A 47 -16.73 5.59 0.91
C GLN A 47 -16.37 4.62 2.04
N MET A 48 -16.07 5.17 3.22
CA MET A 48 -15.90 4.43 4.46
C MET A 48 -17.24 4.17 5.13
N TYR A 49 -17.34 3.03 5.81
CA TYR A 49 -18.50 2.63 6.61
C TYR A 49 -18.06 2.32 8.04
N GLU A 50 -18.91 2.65 8.99
CA GLU A 50 -18.67 2.39 10.41
C GLU A 50 -19.44 1.17 10.88
N ASN A 51 -20.76 1.29 11.01
CA ASN A 51 -21.65 0.22 11.45
C ASN A 51 -22.62 -0.15 10.34
N PHE A 52 -22.72 -1.44 10.01
CA PHE A 52 -23.54 -1.91 8.90
C PHE A 52 -23.82 -3.41 8.96
N THR A 53 -24.81 -3.84 8.19
CA THR A 53 -24.94 -5.22 7.72
C THR A 53 -24.65 -5.25 6.23
N LEU A 54 -23.79 -6.18 5.80
CA LEU A 54 -23.42 -6.41 4.42
C LEU A 54 -23.88 -7.82 4.00
N ASP A 55 -24.68 -7.87 2.95
CA ASP A 55 -25.08 -9.11 2.27
C ASP A 55 -24.39 -9.18 0.91
N MET A 56 -23.83 -10.32 0.55
CA MET A 56 -23.23 -10.54 -0.76
C MET A 56 -23.20 -12.01 -1.15
N ASP A 57 -23.29 -12.27 -2.46
CA ASP A 57 -23.06 -13.59 -3.01
C ASP A 57 -21.68 -13.65 -3.68
N TRP A 58 -21.00 -14.80 -3.53
CA TRP A 58 -19.75 -15.10 -4.19
C TRP A 58 -19.70 -16.51 -4.76
N MET A 59 -18.87 -16.71 -5.80
CA MET A 59 -18.72 -18.00 -6.46
C MET A 59 -17.32 -18.13 -7.07
N HIS A 60 -16.52 -19.10 -6.63
CA HIS A 60 -15.27 -19.45 -7.30
C HIS A 60 -15.52 -20.25 -8.58
N GLU A 61 -14.78 -19.94 -9.64
CA GLU A 61 -14.82 -20.65 -10.92
C GLU A 61 -13.94 -21.91 -10.93
N GLN A 62 -13.01 -22.02 -9.97
CA GLN A 62 -12.08 -23.13 -9.85
C GLN A 62 -11.83 -23.52 -8.40
N GLU A 63 -11.19 -24.68 -8.20
CA GLU A 63 -10.70 -25.20 -6.91
C GLU A 63 -9.27 -25.74 -7.12
N PRO A 64 -8.29 -25.34 -6.29
CA PRO A 64 -8.44 -24.41 -5.18
C PRO A 64 -8.78 -23.00 -5.67
N GLY A 65 -9.54 -22.26 -4.86
CA GLY A 65 -9.89 -20.86 -5.08
C GLY A 65 -9.51 -20.03 -3.88
N ASN A 66 -8.99 -18.81 -4.12
CA ASN A 66 -8.61 -17.88 -3.06
C ASN A 66 -9.10 -16.47 -3.36
N ALA A 67 -9.69 -15.83 -2.36
CA ALA A 67 -10.13 -14.44 -2.31
C ALA A 67 -10.53 -14.09 -0.87
N GLY A 68 -10.83 -12.82 -0.60
CA GLY A 68 -11.28 -12.32 0.69
C GLY A 68 -12.30 -11.18 0.57
N LEU A 69 -12.97 -10.94 1.67
CA LEU A 69 -13.76 -9.75 1.91
C LEU A 69 -13.11 -8.97 3.04
N PHE A 70 -12.62 -7.76 2.77
CA PHE A 70 -11.98 -6.93 3.79
C PHE A 70 -12.96 -5.94 4.38
N ILE A 71 -12.98 -5.86 5.70
CA ILE A 71 -13.84 -4.98 6.48
C ILE A 71 -13.01 -3.95 7.21
N TRP A 72 -13.45 -2.69 7.20
CA TRP A 72 -12.79 -1.54 7.82
C TRP A 72 -11.35 -1.34 7.33
N SER A 73 -11.17 -1.46 6.03
CA SER A 73 -9.89 -1.40 5.33
C SER A 73 -9.34 0.02 5.19
N ASP A 74 -8.01 0.16 5.20
CA ASP A 74 -7.32 1.38 4.74
C ASP A 74 -7.55 1.61 3.23
N GLY A 75 -7.30 2.84 2.78
CA GLY A 75 -7.55 3.26 1.41
C GLY A 75 -6.49 2.84 0.39
N ILE A 76 -5.25 2.56 0.84
CA ILE A 76 -4.15 2.01 0.03
C ILE A 76 -3.50 0.85 0.77
N THR A 77 -2.65 0.13 0.07
CA THR A 77 -1.95 -1.07 0.57
C THR A 77 -1.02 -0.78 1.75
N ALA A 78 -0.81 -1.77 2.59
CA ALA A 78 0.21 -1.73 3.63
C ALA A 78 1.62 -1.81 3.01
N VAL A 79 2.63 -1.41 3.79
CA VAL A 79 4.02 -1.34 3.31
C VAL A 79 4.53 -2.72 2.90
N GLY A 80 5.04 -2.82 1.68
CA GLY A 80 5.68 -4.01 1.16
C GLY A 80 4.75 -5.19 0.86
N VAL A 81 3.44 -4.97 0.81
CA VAL A 81 2.44 -6.01 0.48
C VAL A 81 1.36 -5.44 -0.45
N PRO A 82 0.68 -6.29 -1.24
CA PRO A 82 -0.37 -5.83 -2.17
C PRO A 82 -1.73 -5.62 -1.49
N PHE A 83 -1.84 -5.82 -0.19
CA PHE A 83 -3.09 -5.79 0.58
C PHE A 83 -3.16 -4.60 1.53
N THR A 84 -4.37 -4.19 1.85
CA THR A 84 -4.65 -3.11 2.80
C THR A 84 -4.70 -3.62 4.24
N ARG A 85 -4.41 -2.77 5.22
CA ARG A 85 -4.67 -3.08 6.63
C ARG A 85 -6.18 -3.20 6.86
N SER A 86 -6.65 -4.35 7.34
CA SER A 86 -8.09 -4.64 7.49
C SER A 86 -8.36 -5.86 8.37
N ILE A 87 -9.65 -6.15 8.60
CA ILE A 87 -10.11 -7.48 9.02
C ILE A 87 -10.53 -8.23 7.76
N GLU A 88 -9.97 -9.41 7.57
CA GLU A 88 -10.33 -10.28 6.45
C GLU A 88 -11.34 -11.32 6.87
N VAL A 89 -12.39 -11.45 6.07
CA VAL A 89 -13.33 -12.58 6.05
C VAL A 89 -12.98 -13.43 4.85
N GLN A 90 -12.36 -14.57 5.11
CA GLN A 90 -11.80 -15.45 4.08
C GLN A 90 -12.85 -16.02 3.14
N ILE A 91 -12.55 -15.98 1.85
CA ILE A 91 -13.34 -16.61 0.77
C ILE A 91 -12.39 -17.55 0.01
N MET A 92 -12.21 -18.75 0.49
CA MET A 92 -11.30 -19.73 -0.11
C MET A 92 -11.99 -21.07 -0.28
N LEU A 93 -11.78 -21.76 -1.39
CA LEU A 93 -12.13 -23.16 -1.58
C LEU A 93 -10.87 -24.01 -1.50
N THR A 94 -10.65 -24.63 -0.34
CA THR A 94 -9.52 -25.52 -0.08
C THR A 94 -9.90 -26.51 1.02
N PRO A 95 -9.26 -27.67 1.10
CA PRO A 95 -9.33 -28.54 2.28
C PRO A 95 -8.83 -27.81 3.55
N ASP A 96 -9.27 -28.31 4.70
CA ASP A 96 -8.76 -27.86 5.98
C ASP A 96 -7.24 -28.09 6.07
N VAL A 97 -6.51 -27.06 6.49
CA VAL A 97 -5.05 -27.14 6.68
C VAL A 97 -4.74 -27.35 8.15
N LYS A 98 -3.93 -28.36 8.42
CA LYS A 98 -3.50 -28.74 9.77
C LYS A 98 -1.97 -28.73 9.87
N ASP A 99 -1.47 -28.48 11.07
CA ASP A 99 -0.04 -28.61 11.37
C ASP A 99 0.38 -30.09 11.56
N LYS A 100 1.66 -30.30 11.89
CA LYS A 100 2.23 -31.65 12.11
C LYS A 100 1.63 -32.37 13.32
N GLU A 101 1.09 -31.61 14.27
CA GLU A 101 0.40 -32.12 15.45
C GLU A 101 -1.11 -32.35 15.23
N GLY A 102 -1.60 -32.09 14.00
CA GLY A 102 -3.01 -32.27 13.61
C GLY A 102 -3.93 -31.14 14.05
N ARG A 103 -3.40 -30.01 14.57
CA ARG A 103 -4.19 -28.84 14.94
C ARG A 103 -4.65 -28.10 13.69
N LEU A 104 -5.91 -27.72 13.64
CA LEU A 104 -6.48 -26.97 12.54
C LEU A 104 -5.88 -25.56 12.50
N LEU A 105 -5.25 -25.20 11.39
CA LEU A 105 -4.65 -23.86 11.18
C LEU A 105 -5.60 -22.92 10.47
N TYR A 106 -6.26 -23.38 9.41
CA TYR A 106 -7.31 -22.61 8.72
C TYR A 106 -8.22 -23.54 7.90
N THR A 107 -9.45 -23.08 7.67
CA THR A 107 -10.46 -23.81 6.91
C THR A 107 -10.62 -23.30 5.49
N GLY A 108 -10.09 -22.11 5.23
CA GLY A 108 -10.25 -21.41 3.97
C GLY A 108 -11.62 -20.74 3.76
N GLN A 109 -12.60 -20.96 4.63
CA GLN A 109 -13.98 -20.53 4.37
C GLN A 109 -14.59 -19.92 5.60
N GLY A 110 -14.74 -18.58 5.59
CA GLY A 110 -15.37 -17.87 6.70
C GLY A 110 -14.48 -17.77 7.94
N ASP A 111 -13.20 -18.05 7.84
CA ASP A 111 -12.23 -17.66 8.84
C ASP A 111 -12.23 -16.12 8.92
N ILE A 112 -12.09 -15.57 10.12
CA ILE A 112 -11.99 -14.13 10.34
C ILE A 112 -10.67 -13.85 11.02
N PHE A 113 -9.85 -12.97 10.45
CA PHE A 113 -8.54 -12.63 11.01
C PHE A 113 -8.11 -11.21 10.65
N ASN A 114 -7.19 -10.68 11.45
CA ASN A 114 -6.63 -9.37 11.23
C ASN A 114 -5.39 -9.44 10.34
N ILE A 115 -5.24 -8.47 9.44
CA ILE A 115 -4.10 -8.36 8.55
C ILE A 115 -3.44 -6.98 8.64
N HIS A 116 -2.12 -6.96 8.41
CA HIS A 116 -1.28 -5.77 8.22
C HIS A 116 -1.43 -4.67 9.28
N GLY A 117 -1.58 -5.07 10.55
CA GLY A 117 -1.58 -4.13 11.68
C GLY A 117 -2.98 -3.71 12.17
N SER A 118 -4.05 -4.28 11.66
CA SER A 118 -5.34 -4.25 12.35
C SER A 118 -5.30 -5.16 13.58
N THR A 119 -6.26 -5.01 14.48
CA THR A 119 -6.34 -5.83 15.70
C THR A 119 -7.74 -6.34 15.93
N MET A 120 -7.87 -7.49 16.58
CA MET A 120 -9.15 -8.07 16.98
C MET A 120 -8.98 -9.08 18.11
N THR A 121 -10.08 -9.41 18.76
CA THR A 121 -10.21 -10.56 19.67
C THR A 121 -11.15 -11.56 19.01
N PRO A 122 -10.68 -12.75 18.59
CA PRO A 122 -11.55 -13.76 17.98
C PRO A 122 -12.55 -14.31 19.02
N ASP A 123 -13.77 -14.63 18.58
CA ASP A 123 -14.81 -15.19 19.47
C ASP A 123 -14.44 -16.57 20.03
N ARG A 124 -13.58 -17.30 19.32
CA ARG A 124 -13.04 -18.59 19.75
C ARG A 124 -11.53 -18.57 19.69
N PRO A 125 -10.83 -19.09 20.71
CA PRO A 125 -9.38 -19.21 20.69
C PRO A 125 -8.93 -20.10 19.53
N HIS A 126 -7.92 -19.63 18.79
CA HIS A 126 -7.34 -20.41 17.71
C HIS A 126 -6.41 -21.51 18.28
N PRO A 127 -6.44 -22.76 17.78
CA PRO A 127 -5.62 -23.87 18.32
C PRO A 127 -4.11 -23.61 18.33
N ALA A 128 -3.60 -22.81 17.39
CA ALA A 128 -2.21 -22.40 17.33
C ALA A 128 -1.93 -21.01 17.97
N GLY A 129 -2.90 -20.42 18.67
CA GLY A 129 -2.76 -19.11 19.32
C GLY A 129 -2.77 -17.92 18.37
N TRP A 130 -3.22 -18.10 17.12
CA TRP A 130 -3.30 -16.99 16.15
C TRP A 130 -4.49 -16.08 16.42
N SER A 131 -4.39 -14.83 15.99
CA SER A 131 -5.52 -13.88 15.97
C SER A 131 -6.45 -14.20 14.79
N ARG A 132 -7.10 -15.36 14.86
CA ARG A 132 -7.99 -15.92 13.82
C ARG A 132 -9.15 -16.66 14.48
N CYS A 133 -10.37 -16.36 14.07
CA CYS A 133 -11.57 -17.10 14.44
C CYS A 133 -11.90 -18.11 13.33
N LEU A 134 -11.76 -19.39 13.61
CA LEU A 134 -12.19 -20.45 12.70
C LEU A 134 -13.73 -20.57 12.71
N PRO A 135 -14.39 -20.90 11.59
CA PRO A 135 -15.84 -21.10 11.58
C PRO A 135 -16.24 -22.30 12.44
N SER A 136 -17.43 -22.22 13.07
CA SER A 136 -17.99 -23.31 13.88
C SER A 136 -18.48 -24.48 13.04
N ALA A 137 -18.77 -24.25 11.77
CA ALA A 137 -19.26 -25.24 10.81
C ALA A 137 -18.85 -24.86 9.38
N ARG A 138 -18.62 -25.87 8.55
CA ARG A 138 -18.41 -25.68 7.10
C ARG A 138 -19.78 -25.60 6.41
N MET A 139 -20.15 -24.40 5.97
CA MET A 139 -21.45 -24.11 5.36
C MET A 139 -21.35 -23.72 3.88
N THR A 140 -20.13 -23.63 3.32
CA THR A 140 -19.95 -23.26 1.91
C THR A 140 -20.19 -24.40 0.98
N LYS A 141 -20.67 -24.07 -0.23
CA LYS A 141 -20.81 -24.94 -1.38
C LYS A 141 -19.52 -24.93 -2.21
N GLY A 142 -19.38 -25.89 -3.13
CA GLY A 142 -18.21 -26.07 -3.98
C GLY A 142 -18.09 -25.05 -5.12
N LYS A 143 -17.09 -25.26 -6.00
CA LYS A 143 -16.89 -24.44 -7.18
C LYS A 143 -18.11 -24.40 -8.10
N GLY A 144 -18.37 -23.26 -8.71
CA GLY A 144 -19.50 -23.08 -9.62
C GLY A 144 -20.84 -22.90 -8.91
N GLU A 145 -20.85 -22.88 -7.58
CA GLU A 145 -22.07 -22.67 -6.79
C GLU A 145 -22.01 -21.33 -6.04
N TRP A 146 -23.13 -20.62 -6.05
CA TRP A 146 -23.27 -19.36 -5.32
C TRP A 146 -23.37 -19.61 -3.81
N ASN A 147 -22.50 -18.93 -3.07
CA ASN A 147 -22.52 -18.82 -1.60
C ASN A 147 -22.98 -17.45 -1.19
N HIS A 148 -23.62 -17.36 -0.04
CA HIS A 148 -24.10 -16.10 0.54
C HIS A 148 -23.39 -15.82 1.84
N TYR A 149 -22.81 -14.62 1.96
CA TYR A 149 -22.27 -14.07 3.20
C TYR A 149 -23.18 -12.95 3.72
N THR A 150 -23.51 -13.02 5.00
CA THR A 150 -24.04 -11.89 5.77
C THR A 150 -23.01 -11.51 6.84
N VAL A 151 -22.45 -10.31 6.71
CA VAL A 151 -21.51 -9.74 7.68
C VAL A 151 -22.22 -8.62 8.45
N LYS A 152 -22.31 -8.74 9.77
CA LYS A 152 -22.72 -7.63 10.64
C LYS A 152 -21.46 -7.04 11.28
N ALA A 153 -21.22 -5.76 11.02
CA ALA A 153 -20.13 -4.97 11.57
C ALA A 153 -20.75 -3.85 12.44
N ASP A 154 -20.57 -3.93 13.76
CA ASP A 154 -21.33 -3.12 14.70
C ASP A 154 -20.47 -2.78 15.94
N HIS A 155 -20.13 -1.50 16.12
CA HIS A 155 -19.34 -0.99 17.25
C HIS A 155 -18.02 -1.75 17.53
N GLY A 156 -17.27 -2.10 16.45
CA GLY A 156 -16.01 -2.85 16.58
C GLY A 156 -16.19 -4.34 16.84
N ARG A 157 -17.40 -4.86 16.67
CA ARG A 157 -17.73 -6.28 16.62
C ARG A 157 -18.09 -6.68 15.20
N LEU A 158 -17.62 -7.84 14.77
CA LEU A 158 -17.96 -8.44 13.49
C LEU A 158 -18.52 -9.84 13.73
N THR A 159 -19.63 -10.20 13.06
CA THR A 159 -20.14 -11.56 12.97
C THR A 159 -20.35 -11.94 11.50
N LEU A 160 -20.17 -13.21 11.19
CA LEU A 160 -20.34 -13.78 9.86
C LEU A 160 -21.37 -14.91 9.88
N ALA A 161 -22.34 -14.81 8.99
CA ALA A 161 -23.17 -15.95 8.62
C ALA A 161 -22.86 -16.40 7.18
N VAL A 162 -22.75 -17.70 6.97
CA VAL A 162 -22.53 -18.35 5.66
C VAL A 162 -23.75 -19.17 5.32
N ASN A 163 -24.36 -18.88 4.16
CA ASN A 163 -25.58 -19.54 3.70
C ASN A 163 -26.68 -19.59 4.78
N GLY A 164 -26.82 -18.50 5.55
CA GLY A 164 -27.85 -18.32 6.58
C GLY A 164 -27.49 -18.86 7.98
N VAL A 165 -26.30 -19.45 8.16
CA VAL A 165 -25.84 -19.96 9.46
C VAL A 165 -24.69 -19.11 9.99
N GLU A 166 -24.85 -18.51 11.19
CA GLU A 166 -23.75 -17.80 11.86
C GLU A 166 -22.63 -18.77 12.24
N VAL A 167 -21.42 -18.49 11.74
CA VAL A 167 -20.27 -19.42 11.90
C VAL A 167 -19.13 -18.82 12.72
N GLY A 168 -19.06 -17.53 12.90
CA GLY A 168 -17.96 -16.91 13.64
C GLY A 168 -18.05 -15.40 13.77
N GLY A 169 -17.12 -14.84 14.54
CA GLY A 169 -17.04 -13.42 14.78
C GLY A 169 -15.77 -13.02 15.53
N ALA A 170 -15.63 -11.71 15.73
CA ALA A 170 -14.56 -11.09 16.49
C ALA A 170 -15.06 -9.80 17.17
N SER A 171 -14.38 -9.38 18.20
CA SER A 171 -14.65 -8.15 18.95
C SER A 171 -13.37 -7.33 19.14
N ASN A 172 -13.48 -6.15 19.80
CA ASN A 172 -12.36 -5.25 20.04
C ASN A 172 -11.56 -4.92 18.78
N ILE A 173 -12.26 -4.75 17.66
CA ILE A 173 -11.64 -4.53 16.36
C ILE A 173 -11.18 -3.09 16.24
N ASN A 174 -9.93 -2.91 15.73
CA ASN A 174 -9.40 -1.62 15.33
C ASN A 174 -8.61 -1.76 14.01
N PRO A 175 -8.90 -0.94 12.96
CA PRO A 175 -9.92 0.12 12.90
C PRO A 175 -11.35 -0.45 12.89
N ARG A 176 -12.34 0.40 13.24
CA ARG A 176 -13.76 0.08 13.22
C ARG A 176 -14.62 1.03 12.38
N LYS A 177 -13.95 1.77 11.47
CA LYS A 177 -14.52 2.52 10.37
C LYS A 177 -13.51 2.54 9.25
N GLY A 178 -13.91 2.15 8.05
CA GLY A 178 -13.04 2.04 6.89
C GLY A 178 -13.76 1.59 5.64
N TYR A 179 -12.99 1.29 4.63
CA TYR A 179 -13.51 0.79 3.35
C TYR A 179 -13.88 -0.69 3.45
N ILE A 180 -14.75 -1.13 2.52
CA ILE A 180 -15.06 -2.54 2.28
C ILE A 180 -14.35 -2.91 0.98
N CYS A 181 -13.60 -4.02 0.97
CA CYS A 181 -12.86 -4.44 -0.22
C CYS A 181 -13.21 -5.87 -0.62
N LEU A 182 -13.24 -6.09 -1.93
CA LEU A 182 -13.19 -7.41 -2.54
C LEU A 182 -11.75 -7.69 -2.93
N GLU A 183 -11.25 -8.88 -2.63
CA GLU A 183 -9.86 -9.24 -2.86
C GLU A 183 -9.66 -9.97 -4.18
N SER A 184 -8.53 -9.69 -4.83
CA SER A 184 -7.96 -10.40 -5.97
C SER A 184 -6.72 -11.15 -5.50
N GLU A 185 -6.76 -12.50 -5.48
CA GLU A 185 -5.65 -13.32 -5.02
C GLU A 185 -5.50 -14.63 -5.82
N GLY A 186 -4.98 -14.50 -7.03
CA GLY A 186 -4.50 -15.61 -7.85
C GLY A 186 -5.57 -16.44 -8.57
N THR A 187 -6.85 -16.32 -8.24
CA THR A 187 -7.91 -17.16 -8.81
C THR A 187 -9.15 -16.39 -9.22
N PRO A 188 -9.82 -16.79 -10.34
CA PRO A 188 -11.06 -16.13 -10.76
C PRO A 188 -12.21 -16.36 -9.77
N ILE A 189 -12.92 -15.29 -9.46
CA ILE A 189 -14.10 -15.30 -8.58
C ILE A 189 -15.15 -14.32 -9.07
N ARG A 190 -16.43 -14.61 -8.79
CA ARG A 190 -17.58 -13.78 -9.09
C ARG A 190 -18.20 -13.25 -7.80
N PHE A 191 -18.64 -11.97 -7.82
CA PHE A 191 -19.38 -11.33 -6.74
C PHE A 191 -20.65 -10.69 -7.28
N ARG A 192 -21.77 -10.82 -6.55
CA ARG A 192 -23.04 -10.19 -6.91
C ARG A 192 -23.91 -9.88 -5.68
N ASN A 193 -25.03 -9.20 -5.89
CA ASN A 193 -26.01 -8.91 -4.85
C ASN A 193 -25.41 -8.19 -3.63
N ILE A 194 -24.39 -7.36 -3.85
CA ILE A 194 -23.66 -6.67 -2.77
C ILE A 194 -24.54 -5.55 -2.25
N ARG A 195 -25.09 -5.74 -1.07
CA ARG A 195 -26.01 -4.80 -0.41
C ARG A 195 -25.49 -4.45 0.97
N LEU A 196 -25.43 -3.17 1.28
CA LEU A 196 -25.12 -2.66 2.60
C LEU A 196 -26.33 -1.96 3.20
N THR A 197 -26.66 -2.29 4.44
CA THR A 197 -27.64 -1.62 5.26
C THR A 197 -26.92 -0.92 6.41
N PRO A 198 -26.87 0.43 6.43
CA PRO A 198 -26.23 1.15 7.53
C PRO A 198 -26.92 0.88 8.88
N LEU A 199 -26.12 0.81 9.93
CA LEU A 199 -26.57 0.80 11.31
C LEU A 199 -26.24 2.15 11.97
N PRO A 200 -26.84 2.48 13.13
CA PRO A 200 -26.52 3.73 13.84
C PRO A 200 -25.00 3.90 14.08
N ALA A 201 -24.53 5.12 13.88
CA ALA A 201 -23.15 5.49 14.23
C ALA A 201 -22.94 5.47 15.74
N ALA A 202 -21.68 5.37 16.16
CA ALA A 202 -21.33 5.43 17.57
C ALA A 202 -21.58 6.83 18.16
N GLU A 203 -22.09 6.88 19.38
CA GLU A 203 -22.16 8.12 20.17
C GLU A 203 -21.46 7.92 21.53
N PRO A 204 -20.42 8.71 21.83
CA PRO A 204 -19.84 9.80 21.01
C PRO A 204 -19.17 9.25 19.73
N PRO A 205 -18.91 10.13 18.73
CA PRO A 205 -18.21 9.73 17.51
C PRO A 205 -16.86 9.08 17.81
N ILE A 206 -16.50 8.10 16.99
CA ILE A 206 -15.23 7.38 17.15
C ILE A 206 -14.02 8.32 16.90
N SER A 207 -12.94 8.06 17.61
CA SER A 207 -11.68 8.81 17.46
C SER A 207 -10.94 8.45 16.16
N ALA A 208 -10.07 9.35 15.69
CA ALA A 208 -9.35 9.17 14.43
C ALA A 208 -8.44 7.94 14.41
N ASP A 209 -7.91 7.51 15.56
CA ASP A 209 -7.10 6.30 15.70
C ASP A 209 -7.90 4.99 15.58
N GLN A 210 -9.22 5.08 15.66
CA GLN A 210 -10.17 3.99 15.41
C GLN A 210 -10.69 3.95 13.97
N CYS A 211 -10.26 4.92 13.13
CA CYS A 211 -10.61 4.98 11.72
C CYS A 211 -9.46 4.41 10.87
N ALA A 212 -9.82 3.80 9.76
CA ALA A 212 -8.89 3.50 8.69
C ALA A 212 -8.34 4.79 8.07
N VAL A 213 -7.17 4.70 7.44
CA VAL A 213 -6.56 5.83 6.74
C VAL A 213 -7.32 6.09 5.43
N ALA A 214 -7.79 7.33 5.26
CA ALA A 214 -8.45 7.76 4.04
C ALA A 214 -7.39 8.20 3.02
N ASP A 215 -7.16 7.40 2.00
CA ASP A 215 -6.22 7.70 0.91
C ASP A 215 -6.95 7.77 -0.45
N GLU A 216 -7.93 8.67 -0.55
CA GLU A 216 -8.73 8.87 -1.76
C GLU A 216 -7.93 9.60 -2.86
N GLY A 217 -8.28 9.32 -4.11
CA GLY A 217 -7.76 10.02 -5.29
C GLY A 217 -6.38 9.56 -5.75
N PHE A 218 -5.79 8.52 -5.18
CA PHE A 218 -4.56 7.94 -5.69
C PHE A 218 -4.78 7.13 -6.97
N THR A 219 -3.87 7.29 -7.92
CA THR A 219 -3.73 6.46 -9.11
C THR A 219 -2.56 5.51 -8.91
N TYR A 220 -2.78 4.21 -9.10
CA TYR A 220 -1.73 3.19 -9.07
C TYR A 220 -0.96 3.18 -10.38
N LEU A 221 0.34 3.43 -10.35
CA LEU A 221 1.17 3.60 -11.56
C LEU A 221 1.62 2.29 -12.22
N LEU A 222 1.35 1.14 -11.62
CA LEU A 222 1.64 -0.18 -12.20
C LEU A 222 0.39 -0.92 -12.67
N LYS A 223 -0.80 -0.31 -12.61
CA LYS A 223 -2.10 -0.95 -12.95
C LYS A 223 -2.17 -1.54 -14.35
N ASP A 224 -1.46 -0.94 -15.31
CA ASP A 224 -1.40 -1.35 -16.71
C ASP A 224 0.01 -1.81 -17.10
N GLY A 225 0.75 -2.37 -16.15
CA GLY A 225 2.14 -2.76 -16.32
C GLY A 225 3.05 -1.54 -16.39
N LEU A 226 4.00 -1.55 -17.33
CA LEU A 226 4.94 -0.43 -17.53
C LEU A 226 4.46 0.59 -18.56
N LYS A 227 3.21 0.56 -19.02
CA LYS A 227 2.70 1.47 -20.08
C LYS A 227 2.72 2.95 -19.71
N VAL A 228 2.63 3.28 -18.42
CA VAL A 228 2.71 4.66 -17.93
C VAL A 228 4.16 5.15 -17.78
N TRP A 229 5.13 4.27 -18.01
CA TRP A 229 6.55 4.53 -17.91
C TRP A 229 7.16 4.64 -19.30
N HIS A 230 8.21 5.46 -19.43
CA HIS A 230 8.86 5.72 -20.70
C HIS A 230 9.53 4.45 -21.26
N GLU A 231 9.19 4.09 -22.49
CA GLU A 231 9.84 3.00 -23.21
C GLU A 231 11.18 3.49 -23.77
N ASP A 232 12.27 2.88 -23.30
CA ASP A 232 13.62 3.10 -23.79
C ASP A 232 14.30 1.73 -23.95
N PRO A 233 14.93 1.43 -25.08
CA PRO A 233 15.69 0.20 -25.28
C PRO A 233 16.74 -0.08 -24.19
N ALA A 234 17.31 0.97 -23.57
CA ALA A 234 18.25 0.87 -22.46
C ALA A 234 17.59 0.38 -21.15
N LEU A 235 16.26 0.33 -21.07
CA LEU A 235 15.51 -0.23 -19.94
C LEU A 235 15.22 -1.72 -20.12
N ALA A 236 15.25 -2.20 -21.36
CA ALA A 236 14.83 -3.54 -21.72
C ALA A 236 15.62 -4.62 -20.95
N GLY A 237 14.89 -5.42 -20.18
CA GLY A 237 15.44 -6.51 -19.37
C GLY A 237 16.05 -6.09 -18.03
N HIS A 238 16.22 -4.79 -17.75
CA HIS A 238 16.73 -4.26 -16.48
C HIS A 238 15.61 -3.90 -15.50
N TRP A 239 14.48 -3.45 -16.01
CA TRP A 239 13.26 -3.21 -15.24
C TRP A 239 12.22 -4.27 -15.60
N LYS A 240 11.75 -5.02 -14.62
CA LYS A 240 10.78 -6.11 -14.82
C LYS A 240 9.66 -6.01 -13.78
N LEU A 241 8.42 -6.06 -14.27
CA LEU A 241 7.26 -6.18 -13.41
C LEU A 241 6.86 -7.66 -13.32
N ASN A 242 6.89 -8.21 -12.10
CA ASN A 242 6.42 -9.55 -11.78
C ASN A 242 5.24 -9.39 -10.82
N ASP A 243 4.04 -9.67 -11.29
CA ASP A 243 2.78 -9.43 -10.59
C ASP A 243 2.65 -7.96 -10.14
N ASP A 244 2.92 -7.66 -8.88
CA ASP A 244 2.82 -6.34 -8.26
C ASP A 244 4.18 -5.73 -7.89
N THR A 245 5.27 -6.43 -8.18
CA THR A 245 6.63 -6.03 -7.80
C THR A 245 7.45 -5.66 -9.03
N LEU A 246 7.90 -4.41 -9.07
CA LEU A 246 8.84 -3.89 -10.06
C LEU A 246 10.26 -4.13 -9.58
N SER A 247 11.01 -4.98 -10.28
CA SER A 247 12.39 -5.31 -9.97
C SER A 247 13.36 -4.57 -10.89
N TYR A 248 14.47 -4.10 -10.35
CA TYR A 248 15.57 -3.45 -11.05
C TYR A 248 16.90 -4.13 -10.69
N ASP A 249 17.71 -4.44 -11.67
CA ASP A 249 18.96 -5.23 -11.52
C ASP A 249 20.24 -4.38 -11.31
N GLY A 250 20.11 -3.07 -11.13
CA GLY A 250 21.23 -2.16 -10.95
C GLY A 250 21.83 -1.63 -12.27
N LYS A 251 21.28 -1.93 -13.45
CA LYS A 251 21.85 -1.60 -14.77
C LYS A 251 20.84 -0.84 -15.64
N GLY A 252 21.35 -0.24 -16.73
CA GLY A 252 20.50 0.49 -17.67
C GLY A 252 20.25 1.93 -17.26
N SER A 253 19.13 2.49 -17.69
CA SER A 253 18.76 3.90 -17.51
C SER A 253 17.72 4.10 -16.41
N HIS A 254 17.46 5.38 -16.04
CA HIS A 254 16.38 5.76 -15.14
C HIS A 254 15.02 5.43 -15.72
N LEU A 255 14.09 5.00 -14.87
CA LEU A 255 12.72 4.71 -15.27
C LEU A 255 11.84 5.96 -15.06
N TRP A 256 11.53 6.67 -16.14
CA TRP A 256 10.73 7.89 -16.17
C TRP A 256 9.25 7.61 -16.39
N THR A 257 8.37 8.40 -15.77
CA THR A 257 6.94 8.43 -16.15
C THR A 257 6.76 9.14 -17.51
N ASN A 258 5.79 8.69 -18.31
CA ASN A 258 5.39 9.38 -19.56
C ASN A 258 4.71 10.72 -19.27
N GLU A 259 3.94 10.77 -18.19
CA GLU A 259 3.22 11.96 -17.75
C GLU A 259 4.07 12.88 -16.88
N SER A 260 3.76 14.17 -16.94
CA SER A 260 4.30 15.20 -16.06
C SER A 260 3.31 15.58 -14.98
N PHE A 261 3.82 15.80 -13.77
CA PHE A 261 3.03 16.11 -12.59
C PHE A 261 3.39 17.50 -12.05
N GLY A 262 2.36 18.24 -11.64
CA GLY A 262 2.51 19.56 -10.98
C GLY A 262 2.62 19.41 -9.45
N ASP A 263 1.57 19.85 -8.73
CA ASP A 263 1.44 19.59 -7.30
C ASP A 263 0.88 18.18 -7.08
N PHE A 264 1.57 17.38 -6.28
CA PHE A 264 1.20 15.97 -6.10
C PHE A 264 1.63 15.44 -4.73
N GLU A 265 1.04 14.31 -4.37
CA GLU A 265 1.54 13.38 -3.37
C GLU A 265 1.88 12.07 -4.06
N PHE A 266 3.11 11.58 -3.87
CA PHE A 266 3.65 10.35 -4.45
C PHE A 266 4.02 9.37 -3.35
N VAL A 267 3.60 8.12 -3.48
CA VAL A 267 3.90 7.03 -2.56
C VAL A 267 4.63 5.95 -3.33
N ILE A 268 5.71 5.40 -2.76
CA ILE A 268 6.44 4.27 -3.28
C ILE A 268 6.99 3.42 -2.13
N ASP A 269 6.79 2.12 -2.21
CA ASP A 269 7.49 1.14 -1.37
C ASP A 269 8.72 0.64 -2.12
N TRP A 270 9.84 0.52 -1.42
CA TRP A 270 11.10 0.08 -2.00
C TRP A 270 11.95 -0.72 -1.01
N ARG A 271 12.78 -1.62 -1.52
CA ARG A 271 13.80 -2.33 -0.74
C ARG A 271 15.02 -2.64 -1.59
N TRP A 272 16.16 -2.76 -0.94
CA TRP A 272 17.38 -3.23 -1.56
C TRP A 272 17.35 -4.74 -1.73
N VAL A 273 17.89 -5.24 -2.85
CA VAL A 273 18.03 -6.67 -3.15
C VAL A 273 19.40 -6.94 -3.78
N GLY A 274 19.87 -8.20 -3.69
CA GLY A 274 21.17 -8.58 -4.21
C GLY A 274 22.33 -8.11 -3.32
N ASP A 275 23.46 -7.79 -3.96
CA ASP A 275 24.70 -7.40 -3.30
C ASP A 275 24.88 -5.88 -3.27
N SER A 276 25.57 -5.38 -2.24
CA SER A 276 25.96 -3.96 -2.15
C SER A 276 27.00 -3.60 -3.23
N GLN A 277 27.17 -2.31 -3.50
CA GLN A 277 28.23 -1.81 -4.37
C GLN A 277 29.63 -1.86 -3.71
N GLY A 278 29.74 -2.50 -2.55
CA GLY A 278 30.94 -2.60 -1.73
C GLY A 278 30.99 -1.60 -0.58
N LYS A 279 32.09 -1.62 0.15
CA LYS A 279 32.30 -0.75 1.31
C LYS A 279 32.85 0.60 0.89
N MET A 280 32.23 1.67 1.43
CA MET A 280 32.64 3.05 1.16
C MET A 280 32.67 3.89 2.43
N GLN A 281 33.59 4.85 2.48
CA GLN A 281 33.61 5.88 3.53
C GLN A 281 32.64 6.99 3.14
N ARG A 282 31.64 7.26 4.00
CA ARG A 282 30.64 8.31 3.75
C ARG A 282 30.65 9.34 4.88
N PRO A 283 30.48 10.63 4.54
CA PRO A 283 30.57 11.69 5.53
C PRO A 283 29.42 11.65 6.52
N LEU A 284 29.71 12.08 7.75
CA LEU A 284 28.70 12.40 8.74
C LEU A 284 28.23 13.83 8.53
N PHE A 285 26.92 14.06 8.64
CA PHE A 285 26.33 15.39 8.50
C PHE A 285 25.78 15.89 9.84
N ALA A 286 25.93 17.18 10.08
CA ALA A 286 25.25 17.90 11.14
C ALA A 286 23.80 18.22 10.72
N ALA A 287 22.97 18.63 11.68
CA ALA A 287 21.56 18.94 11.45
C ALA A 287 21.33 20.12 10.48
N ASP A 288 22.34 20.96 10.26
CA ASP A 288 22.34 22.06 9.28
C ASP A 288 22.79 21.62 7.88
N GLY A 289 23.03 20.32 7.65
CA GLY A 289 23.47 19.76 6.37
C GLY A 289 24.96 19.97 6.05
N SER A 290 25.75 20.53 6.98
CA SER A 290 27.21 20.62 6.86
C SER A 290 27.86 19.27 7.21
N GLU A 291 29.02 18.99 6.62
CA GLU A 291 29.84 17.84 7.04
C GLU A 291 30.37 18.07 8.44
N GLN A 292 30.25 17.05 9.30
CA GLN A 292 30.89 17.03 10.61
C GLN A 292 32.40 16.93 10.42
N LYS A 293 33.17 17.70 11.24
CA LYS A 293 34.63 17.72 11.20
C LYS A 293 35.20 17.29 12.55
N ASP A 294 36.38 16.66 12.51
CA ASP A 294 37.16 16.37 13.71
C ASP A 294 37.85 17.63 14.25
N ALA A 295 38.63 17.47 15.32
CA ALA A 295 39.38 18.57 15.96
C ALA A 295 40.43 19.21 15.03
N GLU A 296 40.89 18.47 14.03
CA GLU A 296 41.84 18.88 13.00
C GLU A 296 41.16 19.49 11.76
N GLY A 297 39.82 19.56 11.74
CA GLY A 297 39.03 20.13 10.66
C GLY A 297 38.80 19.19 9.45
N LYS A 298 39.12 17.90 9.56
CA LYS A 298 38.89 16.89 8.53
C LYS A 298 37.46 16.36 8.62
N PRO A 299 36.81 16.03 7.48
CA PRO A 299 35.50 15.40 7.49
C PRO A 299 35.52 14.09 8.29
N GLN A 300 34.54 13.96 9.21
CA GLN A 300 34.30 12.68 9.88
C GLN A 300 33.51 11.77 8.93
N THR A 301 33.98 10.52 8.81
CA THR A 301 33.35 9.53 7.93
C THR A 301 33.02 8.27 8.71
N MET A 302 32.08 7.47 8.12
CA MET A 302 31.73 6.14 8.57
C MET A 302 31.83 5.17 7.39
N GLU A 303 32.42 4.00 7.62
CA GLU A 303 32.37 2.91 6.63
C GLU A 303 30.95 2.32 6.60
N ILE A 304 30.39 2.26 5.41
CA ILE A 304 29.08 1.64 5.16
C ILE A 304 29.15 0.72 3.94
N GLU A 305 28.24 -0.22 3.84
CA GLU A 305 27.97 -0.89 2.57
C GLU A 305 27.14 0.03 1.68
N GLU A 306 27.63 0.28 0.46
CA GLU A 306 27.02 1.25 -0.44
C GLU A 306 25.77 0.68 -1.11
N TRP A 307 24.68 1.42 -0.92
CA TRP A 307 23.42 1.26 -1.61
C TRP A 307 22.94 2.64 -2.00
N ASP A 308 22.63 2.84 -3.28
CA ASP A 308 22.27 4.17 -3.80
C ASP A 308 21.27 4.10 -4.95
N SER A 309 20.25 4.93 -4.85
CA SER A 309 19.23 5.23 -5.84
C SER A 309 18.49 6.51 -5.42
N GLY A 310 17.34 6.81 -6.03
CA GLY A 310 16.53 7.96 -5.64
C GLY A 310 15.30 8.13 -6.50
N ILE A 311 14.48 9.10 -6.12
CA ILE A 311 13.29 9.53 -6.88
C ILE A 311 13.56 10.94 -7.41
N PHE A 312 13.61 11.09 -8.74
CA PHE A 312 13.66 12.39 -9.38
C PHE A 312 12.26 12.99 -9.46
N VAL A 313 12.15 14.25 -9.09
CA VAL A 313 10.88 14.97 -9.03
C VAL A 313 10.86 16.06 -10.09
N ARG A 314 9.76 16.16 -10.84
CA ARG A 314 9.52 17.19 -11.88
C ARG A 314 10.63 17.29 -12.93
N GLY A 315 11.17 16.13 -13.34
CA GLY A 315 12.08 16.03 -14.48
C GLY A 315 13.52 16.47 -14.21
N ASP A 316 13.89 16.75 -12.98
CA ASP A 316 15.22 17.26 -12.64
C ASP A 316 15.89 16.41 -11.55
N SER A 317 17.13 15.99 -11.79
CA SER A 317 17.96 15.32 -10.80
C SER A 317 18.33 16.21 -9.60
N LYS A 318 18.28 17.54 -9.74
CA LYS A 318 18.50 18.46 -8.62
C LYS A 318 17.48 18.29 -7.52
N SER A 319 16.22 17.98 -7.84
CA SER A 319 15.14 17.72 -6.90
C SER A 319 15.02 16.25 -6.49
N GLN A 320 16.09 15.49 -6.60
CA GLN A 320 16.14 14.08 -6.21
C GLN A 320 15.92 13.90 -4.71
N VAL A 321 15.03 12.97 -4.35
CA VAL A 321 14.89 12.42 -3.00
C VAL A 321 15.71 11.13 -2.95
N ASN A 322 16.83 11.15 -2.22
CA ASN A 322 17.78 10.03 -2.18
C ASN A 322 17.22 8.81 -1.45
N MET A 323 17.52 7.65 -2.00
CA MET A 323 17.46 6.32 -1.38
C MET A 323 18.89 5.85 -1.21
N TRP A 324 19.40 5.72 0.00
CA TRP A 324 20.77 5.27 0.24
C TRP A 324 21.00 4.73 1.66
N ASN A 325 22.11 4.03 1.86
CA ASN A 325 22.50 3.54 3.18
C ASN A 325 23.48 4.48 3.89
N TRP A 326 23.45 5.77 3.61
CA TRP A 326 24.36 6.72 4.23
C TRP A 326 23.97 7.01 5.69
N PRO A 327 24.93 7.50 6.52
CA PRO A 327 24.66 7.76 7.94
C PRO A 327 23.52 8.75 8.19
N VAL A 328 23.29 9.71 7.28
CA VAL A 328 22.21 10.70 7.36
C VAL A 328 20.83 10.07 7.13
N GLY A 329 20.77 8.91 6.48
CA GLY A 329 19.52 8.24 6.08
C GLY A 329 18.97 8.72 4.76
N SER A 330 17.98 7.98 4.24
CA SER A 330 17.28 8.31 3.00
C SER A 330 16.33 9.50 3.18
N GLY A 331 15.99 10.15 2.05
CA GLY A 331 15.07 11.28 2.00
C GLY A 331 15.73 12.64 1.77
N GLU A 332 17.06 12.71 1.71
CA GLU A 332 17.79 13.94 1.38
C GLU A 332 17.38 14.47 0.00
N ILE A 333 17.28 15.82 -0.13
CA ILE A 333 17.08 16.47 -1.43
C ILE A 333 18.45 16.88 -1.95
N TRP A 334 19.10 15.95 -2.67
CA TRP A 334 20.53 15.96 -2.93
C TRP A 334 21.04 17.21 -3.63
N GLY A 335 20.44 17.62 -4.74
CA GLY A 335 20.95 18.72 -5.54
C GLY A 335 20.82 20.08 -4.86
N TYR A 336 19.82 20.26 -3.99
CA TYR A 336 19.65 21.48 -3.20
C TYR A 336 20.56 21.51 -1.97
N ARG A 337 20.78 20.36 -1.31
CA ARG A 337 21.72 20.31 -0.18
C ARG A 337 23.16 20.53 -0.61
N THR A 338 23.56 19.97 -1.74
CA THR A 338 24.95 20.03 -2.24
C THR A 338 25.28 21.34 -2.93
N ASP A 339 24.29 22.09 -3.43
CA ASP A 339 24.47 23.34 -4.14
C ASP A 339 24.93 24.45 -3.19
N GLN A 340 26.20 24.84 -3.30
CA GLN A 340 26.80 25.87 -2.45
C GLN A 340 26.24 27.28 -2.72
N SER A 341 25.51 27.49 -3.81
CA SER A 341 24.78 28.73 -4.07
C SER A 341 23.51 28.88 -3.26
N MET A 342 22.98 27.77 -2.73
CA MET A 342 21.83 27.78 -1.83
C MET A 342 22.20 28.30 -0.45
N SER A 343 21.27 29.00 0.19
CA SER A 343 21.49 29.47 1.56
C SER A 343 21.68 28.29 2.53
N PRO A 344 22.41 28.48 3.64
CA PRO A 344 22.54 27.44 4.67
C PRO A 344 21.19 26.93 5.18
N ALA A 345 20.18 27.78 5.27
CA ALA A 345 18.84 27.39 5.71
C ALA A 345 18.16 26.42 4.71
N ILE A 346 18.28 26.66 3.40
CA ILE A 346 17.75 25.77 2.36
C ILE A 346 18.49 24.43 2.41
N ARG A 347 19.81 24.43 2.47
CA ARG A 347 20.61 23.21 2.56
C ARG A 347 20.28 22.40 3.80
N ALA A 348 20.14 23.04 4.95
CA ALA A 348 19.67 22.42 6.19
C ALA A 348 18.26 21.82 6.04
N ALA A 349 17.32 22.54 5.42
CA ALA A 349 15.96 22.04 5.19
C ALA A 349 15.92 20.79 4.29
N CYS A 350 16.87 20.69 3.34
CA CYS A 350 17.02 19.56 2.42
C CYS A 350 17.79 18.38 3.00
N THR A 351 18.26 18.45 4.26
CA THR A 351 18.96 17.38 4.98
C THR A 351 17.98 16.63 5.87
N PRO A 352 17.96 15.28 5.87
CA PRO A 352 17.10 14.50 6.75
C PRO A 352 17.29 14.84 8.21
N LYS A 353 16.20 14.98 8.95
CA LYS A 353 16.20 15.31 10.38
C LYS A 353 16.46 14.09 11.27
N MET A 354 16.31 12.90 10.70
CA MET A 354 16.57 11.62 11.36
C MET A 354 16.76 10.52 10.32
N LYS A 355 17.51 9.49 10.66
CA LYS A 355 17.54 8.23 9.92
C LYS A 355 16.28 7.44 10.27
N ALA A 356 15.47 7.10 9.26
CA ALA A 356 14.19 6.41 9.43
C ALA A 356 14.09 5.15 8.56
N ASP A 357 15.19 4.76 7.93
CA ASP A 357 15.29 3.59 7.07
C ASP A 357 15.05 2.30 7.86
N ALA A 358 14.35 1.37 7.24
CA ALA A 358 14.28 -0.01 7.68
C ALA A 358 15.62 -0.72 7.39
N PRO A 359 15.92 -1.85 8.05
CA PRO A 359 17.12 -2.64 7.75
C PRO A 359 17.21 -3.00 6.26
N ILE A 360 18.44 -3.16 5.75
CA ILE A 360 18.69 -3.58 4.35
C ILE A 360 17.89 -4.87 4.06
N GLY A 361 17.25 -4.92 2.89
CA GLY A 361 16.36 -5.99 2.45
C GLY A 361 14.92 -5.88 2.96
N SER A 362 14.65 -5.01 3.92
CA SER A 362 13.31 -4.71 4.40
C SER A 362 12.66 -3.59 3.59
N TRP A 363 11.33 -3.61 3.49
CA TRP A 363 10.56 -2.61 2.79
C TRP A 363 10.58 -1.27 3.52
N ASN A 364 10.73 -0.21 2.74
CA ASN A 364 10.58 1.19 3.13
C ASN A 364 9.43 1.81 2.35
N ARG A 365 8.77 2.82 2.90
CA ARG A 365 7.79 3.64 2.19
C ARG A 365 8.21 5.09 2.19
N PHE A 366 8.37 5.68 1.02
CA PHE A 366 8.33 7.12 0.85
C PHE A 366 6.91 7.62 0.61
N ARG A 367 6.60 8.76 1.22
CA ARG A 367 5.49 9.63 0.88
C ARG A 367 6.06 11.02 0.63
N ILE A 368 6.08 11.43 -0.63
CA ILE A 368 6.66 12.69 -1.10
C ILE A 368 5.52 13.61 -1.50
N THR A 369 5.42 14.77 -0.84
CA THR A 369 4.43 15.79 -1.21
C THR A 369 5.17 16.96 -1.85
N MET A 370 4.75 17.36 -3.05
CA MET A 370 5.25 18.51 -3.77
C MET A 370 4.11 19.50 -3.99
N GLN A 371 4.26 20.74 -3.48
CA GLN A 371 3.26 21.80 -3.62
C GLN A 371 3.95 23.15 -3.87
N GLY A 372 3.79 23.69 -5.08
CA GLY A 372 4.61 24.83 -5.53
C GLY A 372 6.10 24.47 -5.43
N GLU A 373 6.87 25.29 -4.72
CA GLU A 373 8.29 25.02 -4.43
C GLU A 373 8.50 24.27 -3.10
N GLN A 374 7.43 23.85 -2.42
CA GLN A 374 7.54 23.17 -1.14
C GLN A 374 7.56 21.65 -1.31
N MET A 375 8.56 20.99 -0.73
CA MET A 375 8.64 19.54 -0.67
C MET A 375 8.62 19.06 0.79
N LYS A 376 7.83 17.99 1.03
CA LYS A 376 7.86 17.23 2.29
C LYS A 376 8.15 15.77 1.96
N VAL A 377 8.93 15.10 2.81
CA VAL A 377 9.22 13.67 2.67
C VAL A 377 8.97 12.98 3.99
N LEU A 378 8.08 11.98 3.96
CA LEU A 378 7.95 10.99 5.02
C LEU A 378 8.67 9.72 4.58
N LEU A 379 9.45 9.13 5.46
CA LEU A 379 10.03 7.80 5.33
C LEU A 379 9.51 6.95 6.49
N ASN A 380 8.82 5.86 6.18
CA ASN A 380 8.22 4.97 7.18
C ASN A 380 7.37 5.73 8.22
N ASN A 381 6.52 6.65 7.72
CA ASN A 381 5.66 7.56 8.48
C ASN A 381 6.39 8.59 9.36
N LYS A 382 7.72 8.70 9.28
CA LYS A 382 8.50 9.71 9.99
C LYS A 382 8.84 10.87 9.06
N ALA A 383 8.64 12.12 9.49
CA ALA A 383 8.94 13.31 8.69
C ALA A 383 10.46 13.55 8.63
N VAL A 384 11.14 12.91 7.66
CA VAL A 384 12.58 13.08 7.46
C VAL A 384 12.89 14.46 6.86
N ILE A 385 12.03 14.97 5.96
CA ILE A 385 12.01 16.36 5.50
C ILE A 385 10.64 16.96 5.86
N PRO A 386 10.51 17.67 6.99
CA PRO A 386 9.24 18.26 7.42
C PRO A 386 8.71 19.35 6.48
N GLY A 387 9.63 19.98 5.72
CA GLY A 387 9.35 20.99 4.71
C GLY A 387 10.64 21.62 4.24
N ALA A 388 10.85 21.64 2.92
CA ALA A 388 11.97 22.31 2.27
C ALA A 388 11.47 23.15 1.12
N THR A 389 11.96 24.39 1.00
CA THR A 389 11.72 25.23 -0.17
C THR A 389 12.80 24.92 -1.22
N LEU A 390 12.38 24.68 -2.45
CA LEU A 390 13.22 24.36 -3.59
C LEU A 390 13.17 25.48 -4.63
N PRO A 391 13.93 26.57 -4.45
CA PRO A 391 13.85 27.72 -5.35
C PRO A 391 14.16 27.34 -6.80
N GLY A 392 13.29 27.73 -7.71
CA GLY A 392 13.45 27.50 -9.14
C GLY A 392 13.19 26.07 -9.59
N VAL A 393 12.62 25.20 -8.76
CA VAL A 393 12.15 23.88 -9.23
C VAL A 393 11.05 24.08 -10.28
N ALA A 394 11.06 23.24 -11.32
CA ALA A 394 10.05 23.29 -12.37
C ALA A 394 8.62 23.17 -11.78
N ALA A 395 7.65 23.89 -12.37
CA ALA A 395 6.26 23.82 -11.93
C ALA A 395 5.62 22.44 -12.20
N THR A 396 6.08 21.77 -13.27
CA THR A 396 5.62 20.43 -13.66
C THR A 396 6.79 19.65 -14.27
N GLY A 397 6.72 18.34 -14.24
CA GLY A 397 7.67 17.46 -14.93
C GLY A 397 7.44 15.99 -14.56
N PRO A 398 8.08 15.07 -15.29
CA PRO A 398 7.98 13.64 -15.00
C PRO A 398 8.66 13.28 -13.68
N ILE A 399 8.33 12.10 -13.17
CA ILE A 399 8.99 11.47 -12.01
C ILE A 399 9.84 10.32 -12.54
N ALA A 400 11.01 10.07 -11.93
CA ALA A 400 11.79 8.87 -12.24
C ALA A 400 12.25 8.14 -10.99
N ILE A 401 12.41 6.82 -11.16
CA ILE A 401 13.19 5.98 -10.27
C ILE A 401 14.60 5.90 -10.82
N GLN A 402 15.58 6.28 -10.02
CA GLN A 402 16.97 6.41 -10.46
C GLN A 402 17.64 5.04 -10.64
N SER A 403 18.35 4.88 -11.75
CA SER A 403 19.36 3.86 -11.94
C SER A 403 20.70 4.35 -11.38
N HIS A 404 21.24 3.71 -10.36
CA HIS A 404 22.51 4.11 -9.73
C HIS A 404 23.36 2.92 -9.24
N GLY A 405 23.28 1.77 -9.91
CA GLY A 405 24.15 0.62 -9.68
C GLY A 405 23.69 -0.35 -8.60
N SER A 406 22.79 0.03 -7.71
CA SER A 406 22.20 -0.87 -6.71
C SER A 406 20.90 -1.48 -7.22
N ALA A 407 20.77 -2.80 -7.08
CA ALA A 407 19.53 -3.50 -7.39
C ALA A 407 18.47 -3.22 -6.32
N LEU A 408 17.23 -3.01 -6.75
CA LEU A 408 16.11 -2.73 -5.84
C LEU A 408 14.81 -3.33 -6.37
N GLU A 409 13.86 -3.48 -5.48
CA GLU A 409 12.48 -3.77 -5.79
C GLU A 409 11.59 -2.63 -5.33
N CYS A 410 10.55 -2.34 -6.12
CA CYS A 410 9.52 -1.36 -5.82
C CYS A 410 8.14 -1.98 -5.93
N MET A 411 7.19 -1.50 -5.12
CA MET A 411 5.78 -1.82 -5.26
C MET A 411 4.94 -0.65 -4.70
N ASN A 412 3.61 -0.77 -4.77
CA ASN A 412 2.71 0.23 -4.19
C ASN A 412 3.05 1.66 -4.67
N ILE A 413 3.23 1.83 -5.98
CA ILE A 413 3.59 3.13 -6.57
C ILE A 413 2.30 3.88 -6.90
N TYR A 414 1.97 4.88 -6.10
CA TYR A 414 0.75 5.68 -6.22
C TYR A 414 1.07 7.16 -6.37
N ILE A 415 0.22 7.86 -7.10
CA ILE A 415 0.27 9.31 -7.20
C ILE A 415 -1.13 9.89 -7.14
N ARG A 416 -1.28 11.06 -6.49
CA ARG A 416 -2.49 11.87 -6.59
C ARG A 416 -2.15 13.35 -6.75
N PRO A 417 -2.96 14.13 -7.48
CA PRO A 417 -2.83 15.58 -7.48
C PRO A 417 -3.20 16.15 -6.10
N VAL A 418 -2.51 17.23 -5.70
CA VAL A 418 -2.82 18.00 -4.49
C VAL A 418 -3.34 19.35 -4.93
N SER A 419 -4.51 19.76 -4.43
CA SER A 419 -5.08 21.09 -4.74
C SER A 419 -4.22 22.18 -4.11
N SER A 420 -3.92 23.23 -4.86
CA SER A 420 -3.33 24.45 -4.33
C SER A 420 -4.31 25.08 -3.32
N GLY A 421 -4.11 24.81 -2.02
CA GLY A 421 -5.01 25.27 -0.94
C GLY A 421 -5.31 24.26 0.16
N SER A 422 -5.02 22.98 -0.04
CA SER A 422 -5.16 21.98 1.01
C SER A 422 -3.90 21.95 1.87
N SER A 423 -3.94 22.55 3.05
CA SER A 423 -2.91 22.30 4.06
C SER A 423 -2.99 20.82 4.45
N VAL A 424 -2.02 20.01 4.06
CA VAL A 424 -1.88 18.63 4.55
C VAL A 424 -1.76 18.71 6.06
N ALA A 425 -2.78 18.25 6.77
CA ALA A 425 -2.78 18.23 8.23
C ALA A 425 -1.58 17.38 8.70
N THR A 426 -0.67 18.00 9.42
CA THR A 426 0.40 17.29 10.12
C THR A 426 -0.26 16.41 11.17
N PRO A 427 0.07 15.10 11.27
CA PRO A 427 -0.42 14.28 12.37
C PRO A 427 -0.04 14.96 13.69
N LYS A 428 -1.04 15.30 14.50
CA LYS A 428 -0.78 15.78 15.87
C LYS A 428 -0.09 14.65 16.64
N LYS A 429 0.98 15.04 17.38
CA LYS A 429 1.74 14.14 18.25
C LYS A 429 0.87 13.44 19.29
#